data_d77747eb3943f4b956be556aee2803f2
#
_entry.id   d77747eb3943f4b956be556aee2803f2
#
_cell.length_a   1.000
_cell.length_b   1.000
_cell.length_c   1.000
_cell.angle_alpha   90.00
_cell.angle_beta   90.00
_cell.angle_gamma   90.00
#
_symmetry.space_group_name_H-M   'P 1'
#
loop_
_entity.id
_entity.type
_entity.pdbx_description
1 polymer ?
#
loop_
_entity_poly.entity_id
_entity_poly.type
_entity_poly.pdbx_seq_one_letter_code
_entity_poly.pdbx_strand_id
1 'polypeptide(L)'
;MAPRSQGTSKRSDSAGDAPDTARKARARNAAPPANGPLPATTGWLLRGKDGRLTAYAPVADGVLRWTERRPGGPDWTGPETLAAPGLLPYLSVARSPEGYVHLVGVRKRPRADGPAETDLVHAVQFQTGRPLRDWASLGNPHGKDREKGERIGMPSAVLDRTGSVHLFVRNANGGLSAKNQSTTGRWQPWGGATPEETLTGEAAAATTDGGVVDLLVPADGAVVRWLREKPDARLERADEEPTAGDIAPGTLTAERTGPGRLTRFWRAGTDGKVRAWRPGTPPTGLGGPGSGPVALLRTPVDGHDCTILAHRGPDGRPYIAAYPTEDEAAGLHWTPSGTPCTGAPALALDGAGRVVLAAFDEDGGLRVARQKEEPGLALAAWRTV
;
A
#
# COMPACT_ATOMS: atom_id res chain seq x y z
N MET A 1 -71.96 -29.86 -47.73
CA MET A 1 -71.29 -31.18 -47.93
C MET A 1 -69.82 -31.03 -47.41
N ALA A 2 -69.53 -31.77 -46.37
CA ALA A 2 -68.15 -31.92 -45.89
C ALA A 2 -67.30 -32.77 -46.86
N PRO A 3 -65.96 -32.88 -46.73
CA PRO A 3 -65.41 -33.56 -45.59
C PRO A 3 -64.11 -32.96 -45.00
N ARG A 4 -63.83 -33.50 -43.82
CA ARG A 4 -62.64 -33.38 -42.97
C ARG A 4 -61.36 -33.85 -43.66
N SER A 5 -60.23 -33.26 -43.31
CA SER A 5 -58.96 -34.01 -43.21
C SER A 5 -58.09 -33.55 -42.05
N GLN A 6 -57.59 -34.50 -41.37
CA GLN A 6 -56.71 -34.46 -40.20
C GLN A 6 -55.28 -34.03 -40.64
N GLY A 7 -54.60 -33.25 -39.86
CA GLY A 7 -53.18 -32.91 -40.04
C GLY A 7 -52.44 -32.95 -38.72
N THR A 8 -51.48 -33.81 -38.67
CA THR A 8 -50.62 -34.26 -37.57
C THR A 8 -49.77 -33.13 -36.94
N SER A 9 -49.80 -33.14 -35.61
CA SER A 9 -48.89 -32.40 -34.73
C SER A 9 -47.43 -32.82 -34.94
N LYS A 10 -46.53 -31.86 -35.21
CA LYS A 10 -45.12 -32.00 -34.99
C LYS A 10 -44.73 -31.17 -33.77
N ARG A 11 -44.35 -31.83 -32.69
CA ARG A 11 -43.59 -31.23 -31.58
C ARG A 11 -42.22 -30.89 -32.09
N SER A 12 -41.83 -29.64 -31.96
CA SER A 12 -40.42 -29.17 -32.03
C SER A 12 -39.94 -28.96 -30.59
N ASP A 13 -39.04 -29.82 -30.14
CA ASP A 13 -38.26 -29.62 -28.94
C ASP A 13 -37.31 -28.44 -29.16
N SER A 14 -37.61 -27.29 -28.55
CA SER A 14 -36.68 -26.22 -28.38
C SER A 14 -35.95 -26.42 -27.07
N ALA A 15 -34.70 -26.93 -27.15
CA ALA A 15 -33.76 -26.89 -26.05
C ALA A 15 -33.49 -25.42 -25.72
N GLY A 16 -33.99 -25.00 -24.58
CA GLY A 16 -33.77 -23.68 -24.04
C GLY A 16 -32.34 -23.53 -23.57
N ASP A 17 -31.65 -22.64 -24.20
CA ASP A 17 -30.37 -22.10 -23.77
C ASP A 17 -30.59 -21.37 -22.43
N ALA A 18 -30.22 -21.97 -21.32
CA ALA A 18 -30.31 -21.38 -20.00
C ALA A 18 -28.96 -20.66 -19.69
N PRO A 19 -29.01 -19.54 -19.03
CA PRO A 19 -28.30 -18.37 -19.43
C PRO A 19 -26.92 -18.24 -18.76
N ASP A 20 -26.05 -17.64 -19.49
CA ASP A 20 -24.75 -17.07 -19.16
C ASP A 20 -24.74 -16.11 -17.92
N THR A 21 -25.91 -15.70 -17.45
CA THR A 21 -26.10 -14.87 -16.25
C THR A 21 -25.75 -15.57 -14.93
N ALA A 22 -25.96 -16.89 -14.84
CA ALA A 22 -25.61 -17.65 -13.61
C ALA A 22 -24.09 -17.87 -13.48
N ARG A 23 -23.35 -17.89 -14.59
CA ARG A 23 -21.89 -18.00 -14.62
C ARG A 23 -21.21 -16.69 -14.27
N LYS A 24 -21.77 -15.56 -14.72
CA LYS A 24 -21.32 -14.21 -14.34
C LYS A 24 -21.60 -13.87 -12.87
N ALA A 25 -22.70 -14.36 -12.30
CA ALA A 25 -23.02 -14.17 -10.88
C ALA A 25 -22.08 -14.96 -9.93
N ARG A 26 -21.56 -16.12 -10.35
CA ARG A 26 -20.59 -16.90 -9.56
C ARG A 26 -19.17 -16.33 -9.57
N ALA A 27 -18.76 -15.62 -10.61
CA ALA A 27 -17.45 -14.96 -10.67
C ALA A 27 -17.40 -13.70 -9.80
N ARG A 28 -18.52 -13.10 -9.45
CA ARG A 28 -18.62 -11.86 -8.65
C ARG A 28 -18.36 -12.04 -7.15
N ASN A 29 -18.22 -13.26 -6.66
CA ASN A 29 -18.10 -13.54 -5.21
C ASN A 29 -16.82 -14.27 -4.79
N ALA A 30 -15.81 -14.38 -5.64
CA ALA A 30 -14.54 -14.93 -5.23
C ALA A 30 -13.75 -13.84 -4.47
N ALA A 31 -14.01 -13.72 -3.17
CA ALA A 31 -13.07 -13.03 -2.28
C ALA A 31 -11.71 -13.75 -2.38
N PRO A 32 -10.59 -13.04 -2.44
CA PRO A 32 -9.28 -13.67 -2.36
C PRO A 32 -9.21 -14.54 -1.10
N PRO A 33 -8.45 -15.64 -1.14
CA PRO A 33 -8.37 -16.56 -0.01
C PRO A 33 -7.96 -15.80 1.24
N ALA A 34 -8.67 -16.03 2.33
CA ALA A 34 -8.42 -15.41 3.64
C ALA A 34 -7.05 -15.76 4.25
N ASN A 35 -6.24 -16.58 3.59
CA ASN A 35 -4.98 -17.15 4.06
C ASN A 35 -3.79 -16.93 3.12
N GLY A 36 -3.83 -15.92 2.27
CA GLY A 36 -2.64 -15.51 1.50
C GLY A 36 -1.61 -14.79 2.38
N PRO A 37 -0.32 -14.77 2.00
CA PRO A 37 0.67 -13.96 2.68
C PRO A 37 0.24 -12.49 2.70
N LEU A 38 0.40 -11.82 3.85
CA LEU A 38 0.08 -10.40 3.97
C LEU A 38 1.02 -9.59 3.08
N PRO A 39 0.52 -8.51 2.42
CA PRO A 39 1.35 -7.68 1.59
C PRO A 39 2.45 -7.00 2.42
N ALA A 40 3.66 -6.97 1.89
CA ALA A 40 4.74 -6.19 2.47
C ALA A 40 4.49 -4.69 2.27
N THR A 41 5.04 -3.85 3.15
CA THR A 41 4.98 -2.38 3.04
C THR A 41 6.38 -1.78 3.01
N THR A 42 6.53 -0.59 2.46
CA THR A 42 7.82 0.11 2.33
C THR A 42 7.92 1.36 3.20
N GLY A 43 6.81 1.91 3.66
CA GLY A 43 6.75 3.16 4.42
C GLY A 43 7.03 3.01 5.92
N TRP A 44 7.74 1.97 6.34
CA TRP A 44 7.97 1.67 7.75
C TRP A 44 9.20 2.34 8.37
N LEU A 45 10.03 3.02 7.57
CA LEU A 45 11.18 3.84 8.05
C LEU A 45 10.84 5.32 7.86
N LEU A 46 10.79 6.07 8.95
CA LEU A 46 10.35 7.46 8.94
C LEU A 46 11.29 8.37 9.71
N ARG A 47 11.50 9.58 9.20
CA ARG A 47 12.20 10.64 9.92
C ARG A 47 11.21 11.47 10.74
N GLY A 48 11.41 11.54 12.05
CA GLY A 48 10.66 12.40 12.95
C GLY A 48 10.97 13.89 12.75
N LYS A 49 10.19 14.74 13.42
CA LYS A 49 10.40 16.20 13.38
C LYS A 49 11.75 16.64 13.96
N ASP A 50 12.27 15.86 14.89
CA ASP A 50 13.58 16.05 15.52
C ASP A 50 14.76 15.52 14.69
N GLY A 51 14.50 15.06 13.47
CA GLY A 51 15.49 14.55 12.52
C GLY A 51 15.89 13.10 12.74
N ARG A 52 15.45 12.44 13.82
CA ARG A 52 15.76 11.03 14.09
C ARG A 52 14.91 10.09 13.25
N LEU A 53 15.50 8.98 12.82
CA LEU A 53 14.77 7.90 12.15
C LEU A 53 14.10 6.99 13.18
N THR A 54 12.95 6.48 12.81
CA THR A 54 12.22 5.42 13.51
C THR A 54 11.79 4.36 12.50
N ALA A 55 12.05 3.09 12.82
CA ALA A 55 11.59 1.93 12.05
C ALA A 55 10.49 1.20 12.81
N TYR A 56 9.48 0.70 12.09
CA TYR A 56 8.34 -0.05 12.63
C TYR A 56 8.20 -1.39 11.91
N ALA A 57 8.24 -2.49 12.64
CA ALA A 57 7.98 -3.82 12.10
C ALA A 57 6.69 -4.39 12.70
N PRO A 58 5.65 -4.64 11.89
CA PRO A 58 4.47 -5.33 12.39
C PRO A 58 4.81 -6.79 12.71
N VAL A 59 4.38 -7.23 13.88
CA VAL A 59 4.48 -8.63 14.33
C VAL A 59 3.10 -9.08 14.81
N ALA A 60 2.96 -10.38 15.09
CA ALA A 60 1.73 -10.85 15.73
C ALA A 60 1.57 -10.15 17.09
N ASP A 61 0.36 -9.65 17.35
CA ASP A 61 -0.01 -8.98 18.61
C ASP A 61 0.73 -7.68 18.92
N GLY A 62 1.39 -7.06 17.91
CA GLY A 62 2.06 -5.80 18.17
C GLY A 62 2.91 -5.23 17.03
N VAL A 63 3.73 -4.27 17.41
CA VAL A 63 4.70 -3.61 16.52
C VAL A 63 6.03 -3.50 17.24
N LEU A 64 7.10 -3.91 16.60
CA LEU A 64 8.47 -3.62 17.06
C LEU A 64 8.88 -2.23 16.56
N ARG A 65 9.56 -1.48 17.43
CA ARG A 65 10.04 -0.13 17.13
C ARG A 65 11.52 0.01 17.45
N TRP A 66 12.28 0.56 16.49
CA TRP A 66 13.66 1.03 16.68
C TRP A 66 13.71 2.53 16.46
N THR A 67 14.51 3.23 17.25
CA THR A 67 14.63 4.69 17.12
C THR A 67 16.11 5.10 17.21
N GLU A 68 16.57 5.94 16.28
CA GLU A 68 17.89 6.55 16.39
C GLU A 68 18.05 7.31 17.71
N ARG A 69 19.23 7.22 18.34
CA ARG A 69 19.54 8.01 19.54
C ARG A 69 19.78 9.47 19.22
N ARG A 70 20.38 9.75 18.09
CA ARG A 70 20.66 11.10 17.58
C ARG A 70 20.44 11.15 16.06
N PRO A 71 19.98 12.29 15.53
CA PRO A 71 19.77 12.44 14.09
C PRO A 71 21.02 12.07 13.28
N GLY A 72 20.90 11.15 12.33
CA GLY A 72 22.00 10.68 11.48
C GLY A 72 23.10 9.92 12.21
N GLY A 73 22.93 9.62 13.49
CA GLY A 73 23.90 8.87 14.29
C GLY A 73 23.89 7.37 14.03
N PRO A 74 24.96 6.66 14.41
CA PRO A 74 25.05 5.22 14.21
C PRO A 74 24.23 4.41 15.23
N ASP A 75 23.92 5.00 16.39
CA ASP A 75 23.33 4.29 17.52
C ASP A 75 21.81 4.36 17.51
N TRP A 76 21.18 3.24 17.80
CA TRP A 76 19.75 3.10 17.91
C TRP A 76 19.34 2.55 19.27
N THR A 77 18.08 2.69 19.62
CA THR A 77 17.41 2.00 20.74
C THR A 77 16.33 1.10 20.16
N GLY A 78 16.12 -0.04 20.81
CA GLY A 78 15.12 -1.02 20.41
C GLY A 78 15.70 -2.42 20.19
N PRO A 79 14.87 -3.39 19.76
CA PRO A 79 13.45 -3.18 19.52
C PRO A 79 12.65 -2.96 20.81
N GLU A 80 11.75 -2.01 20.79
CA GLU A 80 10.71 -1.82 21.80
C GLU A 80 9.41 -2.42 21.29
N THR A 81 8.77 -3.26 22.10
CA THR A 81 7.49 -3.87 21.74
C THR A 81 6.33 -2.95 22.10
N LEU A 82 5.56 -2.56 21.10
CA LEU A 82 4.32 -1.81 21.23
C LEU A 82 3.15 -2.79 21.13
N ALA A 83 2.64 -3.22 22.29
CA ALA A 83 1.61 -4.26 22.34
C ALA A 83 0.30 -3.82 21.67
N ALA A 84 -0.28 -4.71 20.88
CA ALA A 84 -1.58 -4.55 20.22
C ALA A 84 -2.24 -5.93 20.03
N PRO A 85 -2.80 -6.52 21.09
CA PRO A 85 -3.34 -7.88 21.03
C PRO A 85 -4.35 -8.08 19.89
N GLY A 86 -4.15 -9.11 19.10
CA GLY A 86 -4.93 -9.44 17.91
C GLY A 86 -4.53 -8.67 16.65
N LEU A 87 -3.53 -7.79 16.69
CA LEU A 87 -3.02 -7.12 15.50
C LEU A 87 -2.44 -8.15 14.52
N LEU A 88 -2.87 -8.07 13.26
CA LEU A 88 -2.24 -8.83 12.19
C LEU A 88 -0.86 -8.23 11.87
N PRO A 89 0.11 -9.04 11.40
CA PRO A 89 1.45 -8.57 11.05
C PRO A 89 1.47 -7.75 9.74
N TYR A 90 0.64 -6.73 9.67
CA TYR A 90 0.54 -5.73 8.62
C TYR A 90 0.35 -4.34 9.22
N LEU A 91 1.02 -3.35 8.65
CA LEU A 91 0.93 -1.97 9.12
C LEU A 91 0.97 -1.00 7.94
N SER A 92 -0.06 -0.17 7.82
CA SER A 92 0.01 1.03 7.00
C SER A 92 0.50 2.18 7.88
N VAL A 93 1.59 2.81 7.46
CA VAL A 93 2.24 3.89 8.21
C VAL A 93 2.18 5.16 7.38
N ALA A 94 1.72 6.24 7.98
CA ALA A 94 1.66 7.54 7.33
C ALA A 94 2.16 8.63 8.29
N ARG A 95 2.77 9.69 7.75
CA ARG A 95 3.33 10.79 8.52
C ARG A 95 2.62 12.08 8.16
N SER A 96 2.19 12.83 9.19
CA SER A 96 1.58 14.14 9.01
C SER A 96 2.63 15.23 8.70
N PRO A 97 2.23 16.38 8.14
CA PRO A 97 3.11 17.53 7.96
C PRO A 97 3.76 18.00 9.26
N GLU A 98 3.06 17.87 10.40
CA GLU A 98 3.56 18.19 11.73
C GLU A 98 4.57 17.16 12.27
N GLY A 99 4.76 16.05 11.56
CA GLY A 99 5.69 14.99 11.92
C GLY A 99 5.08 13.91 12.83
N TYR A 100 3.77 13.89 13.02
CA TYR A 100 3.09 12.80 13.74
C TYR A 100 3.08 11.54 12.87
N VAL A 101 3.28 10.40 13.49
CA VAL A 101 3.24 9.10 12.81
C VAL A 101 1.94 8.41 13.15
N HIS A 102 1.18 8.07 12.14
CA HIS A 102 -0.07 7.34 12.23
C HIS A 102 0.16 5.89 11.81
N LEU A 103 -0.17 4.98 12.71
CA LEU A 103 -0.10 3.53 12.49
C LEU A 103 -1.52 2.99 12.35
N VAL A 104 -1.80 2.30 11.26
CA VAL A 104 -3.11 1.70 10.98
C VAL A 104 -2.93 0.22 10.66
N GLY A 105 -3.68 -0.63 11.32
CA GLY A 105 -3.64 -2.07 11.10
C GLY A 105 -5.02 -2.71 11.21
N VAL A 106 -5.08 -4.01 10.97
CA VAL A 106 -6.26 -4.85 11.17
C VAL A 106 -6.06 -5.66 12.44
N ARG A 107 -7.05 -5.63 13.32
CA ARG A 107 -7.07 -6.45 14.54
C ARG A 107 -8.14 -7.50 14.44
N LYS A 108 -7.80 -8.76 14.73
CA LYS A 108 -8.72 -9.88 14.83
C LYS A 108 -8.73 -10.43 16.24
N ARG A 109 -9.91 -10.50 16.83
CA ARG A 109 -10.13 -11.06 18.17
C ARG A 109 -10.97 -12.33 18.04
N PRO A 110 -10.38 -13.52 18.30
CA PRO A 110 -11.13 -14.78 18.28
C PRO A 110 -12.33 -14.73 19.23
N ARG A 111 -13.42 -15.41 18.85
CA ARG A 111 -14.61 -15.59 19.66
C ARG A 111 -14.97 -17.06 19.75
N ALA A 112 -15.59 -17.44 20.84
CA ALA A 112 -16.05 -18.83 21.04
C ALA A 112 -17.30 -19.16 20.18
N ASP A 113 -18.05 -18.13 19.77
CA ASP A 113 -19.40 -18.24 19.21
C ASP A 113 -19.47 -17.82 17.72
N GLY A 114 -18.42 -18.05 16.92
CA GLY A 114 -18.46 -17.78 15.49
C GLY A 114 -17.27 -17.00 14.95
N PRO A 115 -17.44 -16.26 13.84
CA PRO A 115 -16.38 -15.52 13.20
C PRO A 115 -15.70 -14.50 14.13
N ALA A 116 -14.40 -14.29 13.95
CA ALA A 116 -13.62 -13.36 14.75
C ALA A 116 -14.18 -11.93 14.63
N GLU A 117 -14.10 -11.19 15.71
CA GLU A 117 -14.36 -9.76 15.67
C GLU A 117 -13.17 -9.08 15.01
N THR A 118 -13.40 -8.52 13.82
CA THR A 118 -12.37 -7.85 13.01
C THR A 118 -12.65 -6.36 12.96
N ASP A 119 -11.69 -5.54 13.36
CA ASP A 119 -11.76 -4.09 13.28
C ASP A 119 -10.43 -3.50 12.78
N LEU A 120 -10.51 -2.31 12.17
CA LEU A 120 -9.33 -1.51 11.92
C LEU A 120 -8.97 -0.75 13.19
N VAL A 121 -7.69 -0.65 13.47
CA VAL A 121 -7.16 0.05 14.64
C VAL A 121 -6.15 1.10 14.23
N HIS A 122 -6.06 2.16 15.01
CA HIS A 122 -5.22 3.32 14.76
C HIS A 122 -4.52 3.75 16.03
N ALA A 123 -3.23 4.03 15.93
CA ALA A 123 -2.44 4.64 16.97
C ALA A 123 -1.62 5.81 16.43
N VAL A 124 -1.28 6.77 17.27
CA VAL A 124 -0.51 7.96 16.88
C VAL A 124 0.71 8.11 17.76
N GLN A 125 1.86 8.35 17.15
CA GLN A 125 3.06 8.82 17.81
C GLN A 125 3.25 10.31 17.53
N PHE A 126 3.11 11.14 18.55
CA PHE A 126 3.24 12.60 18.40
C PHE A 126 4.69 13.08 18.37
N GLN A 127 5.59 12.35 19.01
CA GLN A 127 7.01 12.69 19.08
C GLN A 127 7.87 11.43 18.98
N THR A 128 8.99 11.55 18.29
CA THR A 128 9.97 10.48 18.12
C THR A 128 10.42 9.93 19.48
N GLY A 129 10.42 8.60 19.64
CA GLY A 129 10.86 7.93 20.86
C GLY A 129 9.92 8.08 22.05
N ARG A 130 8.77 8.74 21.92
CA ARG A 130 7.74 8.79 22.95
C ARG A 130 6.74 7.63 22.78
N PRO A 131 5.99 7.26 23.84
CA PRO A 131 4.95 6.25 23.74
C PRO A 131 3.93 6.58 22.63
N LEU A 132 3.38 5.54 22.02
CA LEU A 132 2.19 5.67 21.20
C LEU A 132 1.00 6.04 22.08
N ARG A 133 0.05 6.73 21.49
CA ARG A 133 -1.30 6.77 22.05
C ARG A 133 -1.94 5.39 21.94
N ASP A 134 -2.83 5.06 22.86
CA ASP A 134 -3.54 3.77 22.85
C ASP A 134 -4.18 3.48 21.49
N TRP A 135 -4.18 2.20 21.12
CA TRP A 135 -4.81 1.73 19.91
C TRP A 135 -6.33 1.92 19.97
N ALA A 136 -6.83 2.86 19.18
CA ALA A 136 -8.25 3.15 19.07
C ALA A 136 -8.88 2.30 17.97
N SER A 137 -10.04 1.68 18.24
CA SER A 137 -10.82 1.01 17.21
C SER A 137 -11.48 2.05 16.28
N LEU A 138 -11.32 1.83 14.99
CA LEU A 138 -12.02 2.55 13.92
C LEU A 138 -13.27 1.82 13.44
N GLY A 139 -13.54 0.63 14.00
CA GLY A 139 -14.62 -0.24 13.58
C GLY A 139 -14.33 -0.98 12.28
N ASN A 140 -15.39 -1.50 11.67
CA ASN A 140 -15.35 -2.26 10.44
C ASN A 140 -16.40 -1.71 9.46
N PRO A 141 -16.12 -1.58 8.15
CA PRO A 141 -17.11 -1.10 7.19
C PRO A 141 -18.39 -1.94 7.11
N HIS A 142 -18.31 -3.22 7.50
CA HIS A 142 -19.49 -4.11 7.56
C HIS A 142 -20.21 -4.10 8.91
N GLY A 143 -19.75 -3.30 9.86
CA GLY A 143 -20.41 -3.13 11.16
C GLY A 143 -20.62 -4.44 11.91
N LYS A 144 -21.88 -4.93 11.99
CA LYS A 144 -22.25 -6.13 12.74
C LYS A 144 -22.12 -7.43 11.94
N ASP A 145 -21.96 -7.38 10.63
CA ASP A 145 -21.79 -8.56 9.77
C ASP A 145 -20.33 -9.06 9.88
N ARG A 146 -20.09 -9.95 10.85
CA ARG A 146 -18.75 -10.45 11.16
C ARG A 146 -18.14 -11.27 10.04
N GLU A 147 -18.95 -12.08 9.32
CA GLU A 147 -18.46 -12.89 8.20
C GLU A 147 -17.91 -12.01 7.08
N LYS A 148 -18.60 -10.92 6.75
CA LYS A 148 -18.09 -9.90 5.84
C LYS A 148 -16.92 -9.13 6.46
N GLY A 149 -17.00 -8.86 7.75
CA GLY A 149 -15.93 -8.18 8.49
C GLY A 149 -14.59 -8.89 8.41
N GLU A 150 -14.55 -10.22 8.45
CA GLU A 150 -13.31 -11.00 8.32
C GLU A 150 -12.69 -10.96 6.93
N ARG A 151 -13.45 -10.59 5.91
CA ARG A 151 -13.03 -10.58 4.49
C ARG A 151 -12.61 -9.20 3.98
N ILE A 152 -12.47 -8.22 4.86
CA ILE A 152 -11.89 -6.93 4.46
C ILE A 152 -10.41 -7.10 4.11
N GLY A 153 -9.93 -6.28 3.17
CA GLY A 153 -8.53 -6.21 2.80
C GLY A 153 -7.67 -5.45 3.80
N MET A 154 -6.38 -5.27 3.47
CA MET A 154 -5.46 -4.47 4.28
C MET A 154 -5.67 -2.98 4.03
N PRO A 155 -5.57 -2.14 5.07
CA PRO A 155 -5.79 -0.71 4.94
C PRO A 155 -4.66 0.00 4.19
N SER A 156 -5.01 1.01 3.41
CA SER A 156 -4.10 2.02 2.91
C SER A 156 -4.46 3.37 3.55
N ALA A 157 -3.50 3.99 4.21
CA ALA A 157 -3.68 5.26 4.92
C ALA A 157 -2.78 6.34 4.32
N VAL A 158 -3.34 7.52 4.10
CA VAL A 158 -2.59 8.72 3.71
C VAL A 158 -3.08 9.92 4.52
N LEU A 159 -2.23 10.94 4.60
CA LEU A 159 -2.61 12.22 5.18
C LEU A 159 -2.63 13.30 4.10
N ASP A 160 -3.65 14.13 4.15
CA ASP A 160 -3.70 15.33 3.32
C ASP A 160 -2.84 16.46 3.90
N ARG A 161 -2.82 17.60 3.24
CA ARG A 161 -2.03 18.77 3.65
C ARG A 161 -2.47 19.36 4.99
N THR A 162 -3.70 19.04 5.46
CA THR A 162 -4.23 19.51 6.75
C THR A 162 -3.85 18.56 7.89
N GLY A 163 -3.18 17.44 7.61
CA GLY A 163 -2.88 16.38 8.55
C GLY A 163 -4.07 15.46 8.84
N SER A 164 -5.17 15.57 8.08
CA SER A 164 -6.32 14.67 8.21
C SER A 164 -6.02 13.32 7.58
N VAL A 165 -6.32 12.23 8.29
CA VAL A 165 -6.10 10.86 7.82
C VAL A 165 -7.24 10.44 6.90
N HIS A 166 -6.89 9.91 5.74
CA HIS A 166 -7.79 9.23 4.81
C HIS A 166 -7.42 7.75 4.79
N LEU A 167 -8.40 6.89 5.04
CA LEU A 167 -8.24 5.45 5.15
C LEU A 167 -9.12 4.74 4.13
N PHE A 168 -8.52 3.80 3.41
CA PHE A 168 -9.19 3.01 2.39
C PHE A 168 -8.98 1.54 2.64
N VAL A 169 -10.03 0.74 2.41
CA VAL A 169 -9.97 -0.70 2.57
C VAL A 169 -10.90 -1.38 1.57
N ARG A 170 -10.41 -2.43 0.92
CA ARG A 170 -11.26 -3.29 0.10
C ARG A 170 -12.27 -3.99 1.00
N ASN A 171 -13.55 -3.88 0.68
CA ASN A 171 -14.63 -4.48 1.47
C ASN A 171 -15.00 -5.89 0.96
N ALA A 172 -15.77 -6.64 1.73
CA ALA A 172 -16.16 -8.01 1.38
C ALA A 172 -17.08 -8.13 0.16
N ASN A 173 -17.65 -7.03 -0.29
CA ASN A 173 -18.48 -7.00 -1.50
C ASN A 173 -17.65 -6.76 -2.78
N GLY A 174 -16.33 -6.66 -2.65
CA GLY A 174 -15.41 -6.41 -3.77
C GLY A 174 -15.19 -4.93 -4.10
N GLY A 175 -15.92 -4.01 -3.47
CA GLY A 175 -15.74 -2.57 -3.62
C GLY A 175 -14.77 -2.00 -2.59
N LEU A 176 -14.64 -0.66 -2.59
CA LEU A 176 -13.82 0.10 -1.66
C LEU A 176 -14.70 0.76 -0.59
N SER A 177 -14.27 0.69 0.66
CA SER A 177 -14.80 1.49 1.75
C SER A 177 -13.77 2.51 2.20
N ALA A 178 -14.23 3.69 2.58
CA ALA A 178 -13.39 4.77 3.05
C ALA A 178 -13.84 5.31 4.41
N LYS A 179 -12.87 5.78 5.19
CA LYS A 179 -13.07 6.50 6.44
C LYS A 179 -12.04 7.62 6.53
N ASN A 180 -12.45 8.80 6.91
CA ASN A 180 -11.55 9.94 7.02
C ASN A 180 -11.76 10.73 8.30
N GLN A 181 -10.75 11.47 8.69
CA GLN A 181 -10.88 12.51 9.69
C GLN A 181 -11.41 13.81 9.06
N SER A 182 -12.20 14.55 9.81
CA SER A 182 -12.50 15.94 9.50
C SER A 182 -11.27 16.81 9.80
N THR A 183 -11.30 18.06 9.37
CA THR A 183 -10.27 19.07 9.69
C THR A 183 -10.09 19.31 11.19
N THR A 184 -11.07 18.92 12.03
CA THR A 184 -10.97 18.95 13.49
C THR A 184 -10.41 17.66 14.10
N GLY A 185 -9.95 16.71 13.28
CA GLY A 185 -9.41 15.42 13.71
C GLY A 185 -10.46 14.37 14.13
N ARG A 186 -11.76 14.67 13.96
CA ARG A 186 -12.85 13.75 14.31
C ARG A 186 -13.06 12.74 13.17
N TRP A 187 -13.10 11.45 13.51
CA TRP A 187 -13.40 10.39 12.56
C TRP A 187 -14.86 10.46 12.07
N GLN A 188 -15.03 10.43 10.76
CA GLN A 188 -16.32 10.30 10.11
C GLN A 188 -16.78 8.82 10.10
N PRO A 189 -18.07 8.52 9.89
CA PRO A 189 -18.54 7.15 9.70
C PRO A 189 -17.86 6.48 8.49
N TRP A 190 -17.86 5.14 8.44
CA TRP A 190 -17.49 4.40 7.25
C TRP A 190 -18.48 4.71 6.11
N GLY A 191 -17.96 4.95 4.92
CA GLY A 191 -18.72 5.16 3.69
C GLY A 191 -18.27 4.21 2.59
N GLY A 192 -19.18 3.86 1.66
CA GLY A 192 -18.84 3.23 0.39
C GLY A 192 -18.14 4.26 -0.51
N ALA A 193 -16.99 3.90 -1.05
CA ALA A 193 -16.24 4.78 -1.93
C ALA A 193 -16.46 4.43 -3.41
N THR A 194 -16.69 3.15 -3.73
CA THR A 194 -16.88 2.66 -5.09
C THR A 194 -17.95 1.56 -5.12
N PRO A 195 -19.08 1.78 -5.76
CA PRO A 195 -20.18 0.81 -5.70
C PRO A 195 -20.14 -0.31 -6.76
N GLU A 196 -19.43 -0.15 -7.87
CA GLU A 196 -19.69 -0.94 -9.07
C GLU A 196 -18.52 -1.79 -9.60
N GLU A 197 -17.35 -1.77 -8.96
CA GLU A 197 -16.16 -2.44 -9.47
C GLU A 197 -15.69 -3.56 -8.55
N THR A 198 -15.32 -4.70 -9.16
CA THR A 198 -14.68 -5.79 -8.41
C THR A 198 -13.20 -5.53 -8.31
N LEU A 199 -12.75 -5.07 -7.16
CA LEU A 199 -11.35 -4.82 -6.85
C LEU A 199 -10.65 -6.14 -6.55
N THR A 200 -9.48 -6.34 -7.16
CA THR A 200 -8.69 -7.57 -7.02
C THR A 200 -7.48 -7.43 -6.11
N GLY A 201 -7.12 -6.18 -5.74
CA GLY A 201 -5.98 -5.89 -4.89
C GLY A 201 -6.24 -4.77 -3.89
N GLU A 202 -5.21 -4.46 -3.12
CA GLU A 202 -5.23 -3.38 -2.14
C GLU A 202 -5.02 -2.02 -2.81
N ALA A 203 -5.64 -0.99 -2.25
CA ALA A 203 -5.49 0.36 -2.74
C ALA A 203 -4.09 0.92 -2.43
N ALA A 204 -3.49 1.62 -3.38
CA ALA A 204 -2.34 2.48 -3.12
C ALA A 204 -2.81 3.95 -3.12
N ALA A 205 -2.95 4.49 -1.93
CA ALA A 205 -3.30 5.89 -1.73
C ALA A 205 -2.04 6.75 -1.63
N ALA A 206 -2.08 7.92 -2.22
CA ALA A 206 -1.06 8.95 -2.08
C ALA A 206 -1.70 10.33 -2.07
N THR A 207 -0.96 11.35 -1.64
CA THR A 207 -1.43 12.74 -1.66
C THR A 207 -0.44 13.62 -2.40
N THR A 208 -0.95 14.51 -3.24
CA THR A 208 -0.15 15.57 -3.83
C THR A 208 0.21 16.63 -2.78
N ASP A 209 1.13 17.53 -3.09
CA ASP A 209 1.44 18.70 -2.26
C ASP A 209 0.25 19.66 -2.12
N GLY A 210 -0.64 19.71 -3.13
CA GLY A 210 -1.92 20.42 -3.05
C GLY A 210 -2.96 19.78 -2.15
N GLY A 211 -2.70 18.58 -1.64
CA GLY A 211 -3.60 17.84 -0.74
C GLY A 211 -4.66 17.02 -1.44
N VAL A 212 -4.59 16.88 -2.77
CA VAL A 212 -5.44 15.93 -3.50
C VAL A 212 -5.07 14.52 -3.11
N VAL A 213 -6.05 13.74 -2.66
CA VAL A 213 -5.88 12.30 -2.44
C VAL A 213 -6.09 11.60 -3.78
N ASP A 214 -5.08 10.88 -4.21
CA ASP A 214 -5.05 10.11 -5.45
C ASP A 214 -4.90 8.63 -5.12
N LEU A 215 -5.87 7.86 -5.54
CA LEU A 215 -6.04 6.45 -5.21
C LEU A 215 -5.97 5.61 -6.48
N LEU A 216 -5.10 4.63 -6.50
CA LEU A 216 -5.01 3.64 -7.58
C LEU A 216 -5.28 2.25 -7.01
N VAL A 217 -6.15 1.47 -7.67
CA VAL A 217 -6.57 0.16 -7.18
C VAL A 217 -6.65 -0.84 -8.32
N PRO A 218 -6.04 -2.03 -8.18
CA PRO A 218 -6.24 -3.11 -9.14
C PRO A 218 -7.70 -3.60 -9.14
N ALA A 219 -8.26 -3.77 -10.33
CA ALA A 219 -9.58 -4.31 -10.59
C ALA A 219 -9.49 -5.48 -11.56
N ASP A 220 -10.63 -6.15 -11.85
CA ASP A 220 -10.64 -7.27 -12.78
C ASP A 220 -10.27 -6.83 -14.21
N GLY A 221 -9.06 -7.20 -14.64
CA GLY A 221 -8.52 -6.85 -15.97
C GLY A 221 -8.16 -5.38 -16.17
N ALA A 222 -8.18 -4.55 -15.12
CA ALA A 222 -7.93 -3.12 -15.20
C ALA A 222 -7.26 -2.59 -13.93
N VAL A 223 -6.87 -1.33 -14.00
CA VAL A 223 -6.49 -0.53 -12.83
C VAL A 223 -7.36 0.71 -12.84
N VAL A 224 -8.02 0.97 -11.73
CA VAL A 224 -8.95 2.09 -11.61
C VAL A 224 -8.36 3.16 -10.71
N ARG A 225 -8.61 4.41 -11.06
CA ARG A 225 -8.10 5.58 -10.36
C ARG A 225 -9.23 6.46 -9.86
N TRP A 226 -9.12 6.90 -8.61
CA TRP A 226 -10.04 7.88 -8.01
C TRP A 226 -9.27 9.04 -7.42
N LEU A 227 -9.88 10.21 -7.49
CA LEU A 227 -9.37 11.44 -6.93
C LEU A 227 -10.33 11.98 -5.87
N ARG A 228 -9.78 12.59 -4.84
CA ARG A 228 -10.50 13.44 -3.90
C ARG A 228 -9.78 14.78 -3.82
N GLU A 229 -10.35 15.79 -4.44
CA GLU A 229 -9.73 17.11 -4.52
C GLU A 229 -9.72 17.89 -3.21
N LYS A 230 -10.68 17.63 -2.34
CA LYS A 230 -10.84 18.31 -1.04
C LYS A 230 -11.17 17.28 0.06
N PRO A 231 -10.82 17.56 1.32
CA PRO A 231 -11.03 16.62 2.43
C PRO A 231 -12.45 16.06 2.55
N ASP A 232 -13.46 16.91 2.34
CA ASP A 232 -14.87 16.54 2.47
C ASP A 232 -15.56 16.20 1.13
N ALA A 233 -14.82 16.23 0.00
CA ALA A 233 -15.34 15.83 -1.29
C ALA A 233 -15.51 14.31 -1.39
N ARG A 234 -16.36 13.86 -2.31
CA ARG A 234 -16.45 12.44 -2.68
C ARG A 234 -15.21 12.05 -3.47
N LEU A 235 -14.90 10.76 -3.47
CA LEU A 235 -13.99 10.19 -4.45
C LEU A 235 -14.69 10.17 -5.80
N GLU A 236 -14.02 10.71 -6.81
CA GLU A 236 -14.48 10.73 -8.19
C GLU A 236 -13.53 9.88 -9.03
N ARG A 237 -14.08 9.12 -9.97
CA ARG A 237 -13.28 8.34 -10.90
C ARG A 237 -12.51 9.29 -11.81
N ALA A 238 -11.23 9.07 -11.99
CA ALA A 238 -10.41 9.85 -12.90
C ALA A 238 -10.58 9.35 -14.34
N ASP A 239 -10.55 10.27 -15.31
CA ASP A 239 -10.60 9.92 -16.73
C ASP A 239 -9.34 9.22 -17.23
N GLU A 240 -8.20 9.48 -16.56
CA GLU A 240 -6.89 8.90 -16.92
C GLU A 240 -6.55 7.75 -15.99
N GLU A 241 -6.44 6.57 -16.57
CA GLU A 241 -6.06 5.32 -15.90
C GLU A 241 -4.90 4.66 -16.64
N PRO A 242 -4.00 3.96 -15.93
CA PRO A 242 -2.94 3.25 -16.61
C PRO A 242 -3.51 2.09 -17.44
N THR A 243 -3.10 1.99 -18.69
CA THR A 243 -3.38 0.82 -19.53
C THR A 243 -2.53 -0.35 -19.05
N ALA A 244 -2.84 -0.89 -17.88
CA ALA A 244 -2.05 -1.94 -17.27
C ALA A 244 -2.96 -2.97 -16.62
N GLY A 245 -3.18 -4.08 -17.30
CA GLY A 245 -3.88 -5.24 -16.74
C GLY A 245 -3.01 -6.17 -15.89
N ASP A 246 -1.72 -5.85 -15.68
CA ASP A 246 -0.75 -6.79 -15.12
C ASP A 246 0.00 -6.16 -13.93
N ILE A 247 -0.71 -5.97 -12.82
CA ILE A 247 -0.11 -5.55 -11.55
C ILE A 247 -0.02 -6.74 -10.60
N ALA A 248 1.20 -7.07 -10.18
CA ALA A 248 1.39 -8.06 -9.13
C ALA A 248 0.75 -7.57 -7.81
N PRO A 249 -0.03 -8.39 -7.10
CA PRO A 249 -0.73 -7.99 -5.88
C PRO A 249 0.22 -7.42 -4.83
N GLY A 250 -0.21 -6.34 -4.15
CA GLY A 250 0.53 -5.71 -3.05
C GLY A 250 1.82 -4.97 -3.46
N THR A 251 2.02 -4.71 -4.77
CA THR A 251 3.26 -4.06 -5.24
C THR A 251 3.09 -2.59 -5.63
N LEU A 252 1.86 -2.10 -5.67
CA LEU A 252 1.56 -0.74 -6.09
C LEU A 252 1.98 0.28 -5.03
N THR A 253 2.80 1.24 -5.43
CA THR A 253 3.31 2.33 -4.59
C THR A 253 3.27 3.66 -5.35
N ALA A 254 3.51 4.78 -4.66
CA ALA A 254 3.51 6.10 -5.28
C ALA A 254 4.52 7.03 -4.62
N GLU A 255 5.08 7.94 -5.41
CA GLU A 255 5.95 9.02 -4.95
C GLU A 255 5.54 10.36 -5.57
N ARG A 256 5.74 11.43 -4.81
CA ARG A 256 5.59 12.80 -5.33
C ARG A 256 6.79 13.17 -6.17
N THR A 257 6.56 13.39 -7.45
CA THR A 257 7.64 13.65 -8.41
C THR A 257 7.66 15.09 -8.92
N GLY A 258 6.63 15.88 -8.62
CA GLY A 258 6.56 17.29 -8.97
C GLY A 258 5.39 17.99 -8.27
N PRO A 259 5.27 19.31 -8.43
CA PRO A 259 4.12 20.06 -7.93
C PRO A 259 2.81 19.49 -8.48
N GLY A 260 1.94 19.05 -7.59
CA GLY A 260 0.67 18.40 -7.93
C GLY A 260 0.79 17.05 -8.64
N ARG A 261 2.01 16.50 -8.80
CA ARG A 261 2.24 15.27 -9.58
C ARG A 261 2.69 14.11 -8.72
N LEU A 262 2.19 12.92 -9.08
CA LEU A 262 2.55 11.62 -8.49
C LEU A 262 2.98 10.67 -9.61
N THR A 263 4.08 9.97 -9.41
CA THR A 263 4.43 8.79 -10.20
C THR A 263 4.04 7.54 -9.42
N ARG A 264 3.37 6.61 -10.09
CA ARG A 264 2.97 5.31 -9.58
C ARG A 264 3.97 4.25 -10.01
N PHE A 265 4.24 3.30 -9.12
CA PHE A 265 5.17 2.21 -9.38
C PHE A 265 4.52 0.90 -8.98
N TRP A 266 4.74 -0.13 -9.78
CA TRP A 266 4.31 -1.49 -9.48
C TRP A 266 5.22 -2.51 -10.14
N ARG A 267 5.03 -3.77 -9.80
CA ARG A 267 5.61 -4.89 -10.53
C ARG A 267 4.60 -5.45 -11.50
N ALA A 268 5.05 -5.73 -12.71
CA ALA A 268 4.27 -6.53 -13.63
C ALA A 268 4.22 -7.98 -13.13
N GLY A 269 3.03 -8.57 -13.16
CA GLY A 269 2.83 -9.96 -12.72
C GLY A 269 3.51 -10.98 -13.64
N THR A 270 3.63 -10.65 -14.93
CA THR A 270 4.21 -11.54 -15.96
C THR A 270 5.73 -11.67 -15.85
N ASP A 271 6.47 -10.61 -15.60
CA ASP A 271 7.93 -10.60 -15.64
C ASP A 271 8.61 -10.12 -14.33
N GLY A 272 7.82 -9.75 -13.34
CA GLY A 272 8.27 -9.25 -12.04
C GLY A 272 9.06 -7.94 -12.08
N LYS A 273 9.13 -7.27 -13.24
CA LYS A 273 9.89 -6.04 -13.42
C LYS A 273 9.09 -4.82 -12.97
N VAL A 274 9.80 -3.79 -12.55
CA VAL A 274 9.20 -2.53 -12.11
C VAL A 274 8.71 -1.73 -13.31
N ARG A 275 7.51 -1.16 -13.17
CA ARG A 275 6.90 -0.20 -14.09
C ARG A 275 6.68 1.11 -13.35
N ALA A 276 6.81 2.22 -14.07
CA ALA A 276 6.43 3.56 -13.62
C ALA A 276 5.32 4.12 -14.51
N TRP A 277 4.43 4.91 -13.94
CA TRP A 277 3.35 5.55 -14.68
C TRP A 277 2.96 6.90 -14.07
N ARG A 278 2.67 7.83 -14.95
CA ARG A 278 2.02 9.12 -14.62
C ARG A 278 0.83 9.35 -15.56
N PRO A 279 -0.19 10.10 -15.13
CA PRO A 279 -1.25 10.56 -16.01
C PRO A 279 -0.70 11.19 -17.31
N GLY A 280 -1.34 10.89 -18.44
CA GLY A 280 -0.92 11.37 -19.75
C GLY A 280 0.27 10.64 -20.39
N THR A 281 0.83 9.59 -19.75
CA THR A 281 1.95 8.83 -20.31
C THR A 281 1.66 7.32 -20.32
N PRO A 282 2.24 6.55 -21.25
CA PRO A 282 2.19 5.10 -21.14
C PRO A 282 3.09 4.62 -19.99
N PRO A 283 2.78 3.45 -19.39
CA PRO A 283 3.66 2.84 -18.40
C PRO A 283 5.06 2.54 -18.97
N THR A 284 6.10 2.96 -18.26
CA THR A 284 7.50 2.78 -18.66
C THR A 284 8.15 1.67 -17.83
N GLY A 285 8.89 0.77 -18.48
CA GLY A 285 9.62 -0.32 -17.82
C GLY A 285 10.93 0.18 -17.21
N LEU A 286 11.11 -0.07 -15.92
CA LEU A 286 12.34 0.25 -15.16
C LEU A 286 13.22 -0.99 -14.89
N GLY A 287 12.85 -2.17 -15.38
CA GLY A 287 13.60 -3.40 -15.11
C GLY A 287 13.53 -3.86 -13.65
N GLY A 288 14.62 -4.38 -13.11
CA GLY A 288 14.75 -4.79 -11.71
C GLY A 288 13.78 -5.92 -11.28
N PRO A 289 13.98 -7.15 -11.79
CA PRO A 289 13.16 -8.29 -11.38
C PRO A 289 13.31 -8.52 -9.87
N GLY A 290 12.22 -8.93 -9.21
CA GLY A 290 12.22 -9.14 -7.76
C GLY A 290 10.83 -9.38 -7.21
N SER A 291 10.65 -9.19 -5.92
CA SER A 291 9.40 -9.43 -5.20
C SER A 291 9.00 -8.26 -4.30
N GLY A 292 7.70 -8.16 -4.04
CA GLY A 292 7.13 -7.15 -3.15
C GLY A 292 7.13 -5.72 -3.74
N PRO A 293 6.65 -4.74 -2.97
CA PRO A 293 6.58 -3.35 -3.38
C PRO A 293 7.96 -2.70 -3.50
N VAL A 294 8.01 -1.60 -4.24
CA VAL A 294 9.22 -0.77 -4.39
C VAL A 294 9.18 0.35 -3.38
N ALA A 295 10.21 0.48 -2.57
CA ALA A 295 10.44 1.65 -1.73
C ALA A 295 10.90 2.81 -2.58
N LEU A 296 10.39 4.00 -2.29
CA LEU A 296 10.57 5.20 -3.08
C LEU A 296 11.08 6.35 -2.21
N LEU A 297 11.94 7.16 -2.77
CA LEU A 297 12.44 8.37 -2.13
C LEU A 297 12.86 9.37 -3.20
N ARG A 298 12.29 10.57 -3.19
CA ARG A 298 12.76 11.66 -4.02
C ARG A 298 13.71 12.55 -3.24
N THR A 299 14.91 12.78 -3.77
CA THR A 299 15.91 13.66 -3.15
C THR A 299 16.96 14.08 -4.18
N PRO A 300 17.60 15.24 -4.01
CA PRO A 300 18.77 15.58 -4.81
C PRO A 300 19.91 14.59 -4.60
N VAL A 301 20.55 14.17 -5.69
CA VAL A 301 21.82 13.43 -5.70
C VAL A 301 22.77 14.22 -6.61
N ASP A 302 23.88 14.69 -6.09
CA ASP A 302 24.85 15.55 -6.80
C ASP A 302 24.21 16.79 -7.46
N GLY A 303 23.20 17.37 -6.80
CA GLY A 303 22.50 18.54 -7.30
C GLY A 303 21.39 18.26 -8.31
N HIS A 304 21.20 17.01 -8.74
CA HIS A 304 20.13 16.59 -9.64
C HIS A 304 18.95 16.04 -8.84
N ASP A 305 17.73 16.44 -9.19
CA ASP A 305 16.52 15.89 -8.60
C ASP A 305 16.34 14.44 -9.07
N CYS A 306 16.46 13.49 -8.15
CA CYS A 306 16.43 12.06 -8.43
C CYS A 306 15.31 11.35 -7.70
N THR A 307 14.72 10.36 -8.37
CA THR A 307 13.88 9.34 -7.75
C THR A 307 14.73 8.10 -7.48
N ILE A 308 14.86 7.75 -6.21
CA ILE A 308 15.58 6.57 -5.73
C ILE A 308 14.58 5.47 -5.47
N LEU A 309 14.91 4.26 -5.90
CA LEU A 309 14.09 3.07 -5.75
C LEU A 309 14.88 2.00 -5.00
N ALA A 310 14.20 1.25 -4.16
CA ALA A 310 14.76 0.04 -3.59
C ALA A 310 13.72 -1.09 -3.52
N HIS A 311 14.17 -2.32 -3.71
CA HIS A 311 13.31 -3.50 -3.62
C HIS A 311 14.08 -4.75 -3.22
N ARG A 312 13.37 -5.82 -2.91
CA ARG A 312 13.96 -7.13 -2.69
C ARG A 312 14.14 -7.82 -4.05
N GLY A 313 15.39 -8.08 -4.42
CA GLY A 313 15.76 -8.73 -5.67
C GLY A 313 15.52 -10.25 -5.66
N PRO A 314 15.83 -10.94 -6.79
CA PRO A 314 15.57 -12.37 -6.95
C PRO A 314 16.44 -13.25 -6.05
N ASP A 315 17.60 -12.75 -5.62
CA ASP A 315 18.51 -13.40 -4.67
C ASP A 315 18.18 -13.08 -3.19
N GLY A 316 17.06 -12.40 -2.95
CA GLY A 316 16.62 -12.00 -1.61
C GLY A 316 17.30 -10.76 -1.05
N ARG A 317 18.34 -10.20 -1.70
CA ARG A 317 19.03 -8.99 -1.23
C ARG A 317 18.26 -7.72 -1.58
N PRO A 318 18.43 -6.64 -0.82
CA PRO A 318 18.01 -5.31 -1.28
C PRO A 318 18.76 -4.89 -2.56
N TYR A 319 18.03 -4.36 -3.52
CA TYR A 319 18.58 -3.68 -4.70
C TYR A 319 18.19 -2.22 -4.65
N ILE A 320 19.10 -1.35 -5.06
CA ILE A 320 18.88 0.10 -5.11
C ILE A 320 19.19 0.62 -6.51
N ALA A 321 18.43 1.59 -6.97
CA ALA A 321 18.64 2.30 -8.22
C ALA A 321 18.19 3.75 -8.08
N ALA A 322 18.66 4.62 -8.96
CA ALA A 322 18.22 6.01 -9.06
C ALA A 322 18.16 6.46 -10.52
N TYR A 323 17.27 7.39 -10.81
CA TYR A 323 17.18 8.05 -12.11
C TYR A 323 16.72 9.52 -11.92
N PRO A 324 16.98 10.43 -12.89
CA PRO A 324 16.47 11.80 -12.83
C PRO A 324 14.95 11.79 -12.74
N THR A 325 14.38 12.50 -11.76
CA THR A 325 12.94 12.47 -11.49
C THR A 325 12.13 12.81 -12.74
N GLU A 326 11.13 11.96 -13.06
CA GLU A 326 10.27 12.06 -14.24
C GLU A 326 10.97 11.82 -15.60
N ASP A 327 12.19 11.31 -15.61
CA ASP A 327 12.93 10.91 -16.83
C ASP A 327 13.21 9.39 -16.81
N GLU A 328 12.17 8.59 -16.84
CA GLU A 328 12.28 7.12 -16.88
C GLU A 328 13.02 6.62 -18.13
N ALA A 329 13.07 7.44 -19.20
CA ALA A 329 13.77 7.11 -20.44
C ALA A 329 15.29 7.18 -20.30
N ALA A 330 15.82 7.92 -19.33
CA ALA A 330 17.25 7.93 -19.03
C ALA A 330 17.78 6.55 -18.64
N GLY A 331 16.89 5.62 -18.29
CA GLY A 331 17.26 4.31 -17.81
C GLY A 331 17.82 4.37 -16.38
N LEU A 332 18.00 3.19 -15.80
CA LEU A 332 18.58 3.06 -14.47
C LEU A 332 19.35 1.74 -14.33
N HIS A 333 20.26 1.70 -13.38
CA HIS A 333 21.03 0.52 -13.05
C HIS A 333 20.70 0.04 -11.64
N TRP A 334 20.25 -1.22 -11.51
CA TRP A 334 19.97 -1.85 -10.25
C TRP A 334 21.22 -2.46 -9.63
N THR A 335 21.59 -1.98 -8.46
CA THR A 335 22.78 -2.44 -7.73
C THR A 335 22.36 -3.24 -6.49
N PRO A 336 22.79 -4.50 -6.34
CA PRO A 336 22.55 -5.28 -5.13
C PRO A 336 23.31 -4.67 -3.94
N SER A 337 22.74 -4.75 -2.74
CA SER A 337 23.34 -4.22 -1.52
C SER A 337 23.11 -5.15 -0.34
N GLY A 338 24.14 -5.37 0.46
CA GLY A 338 24.03 -6.17 1.68
C GLY A 338 23.81 -7.67 1.47
N THR A 339 23.12 -8.29 2.39
CA THR A 339 22.76 -9.71 2.42
C THR A 339 21.26 -9.89 2.27
N PRO A 340 20.73 -11.10 2.09
CA PRO A 340 19.31 -11.37 2.02
C PRO A 340 18.52 -10.73 3.16
N CYS A 341 17.29 -10.31 2.87
CA CYS A 341 16.38 -9.64 3.79
C CYS A 341 14.99 -10.26 3.72
N THR A 342 14.19 -10.04 4.75
CA THR A 342 12.77 -10.37 4.77
C THR A 342 11.93 -9.15 4.42
N GLY A 343 10.81 -9.36 3.71
CA GLY A 343 9.91 -8.27 3.30
C GLY A 343 10.54 -7.30 2.31
N ALA A 344 9.95 -6.13 2.20
CA ALA A 344 10.45 -5.04 1.35
C ALA A 344 11.40 -4.13 2.14
N PRO A 345 12.51 -3.66 1.55
CA PRO A 345 13.35 -2.63 2.15
C PRO A 345 12.61 -1.30 2.25
N ALA A 346 13.13 -0.36 3.03
CA ALA A 346 12.63 0.99 3.13
C ALA A 346 13.72 2.02 2.86
N LEU A 347 13.32 3.19 2.38
CA LEU A 347 14.17 4.35 2.12
C LEU A 347 13.72 5.54 2.96
N ALA A 348 14.67 6.29 3.48
CA ALA A 348 14.42 7.58 4.13
C ALA A 348 15.65 8.50 4.02
N LEU A 349 15.47 9.78 4.32
CA LEU A 349 16.58 10.69 4.58
C LEU A 349 16.84 10.77 6.09
N ASP A 350 18.09 10.65 6.51
CA ASP A 350 18.48 10.89 7.90
C ASP A 350 18.51 12.39 8.25
N GLY A 351 18.87 12.70 9.49
CA GLY A 351 18.96 14.07 9.97
C GLY A 351 20.02 14.93 9.27
N ALA A 352 20.99 14.31 8.61
CA ALA A 352 22.00 14.99 7.79
C ALA A 352 21.62 15.09 6.30
N GLY A 353 20.43 14.59 5.91
CA GLY A 353 19.99 14.58 4.52
C GLY A 353 20.57 13.44 3.67
N ARG A 354 21.25 12.46 4.27
CA ARG A 354 21.79 11.29 3.56
C ARG A 354 20.71 10.25 3.35
N VAL A 355 20.77 9.59 2.22
CA VAL A 355 19.90 8.43 1.94
C VAL A 355 20.24 7.28 2.89
N VAL A 356 19.20 6.71 3.48
CA VAL A 356 19.28 5.51 4.32
C VAL A 356 18.45 4.42 3.67
N LEU A 357 19.10 3.28 3.40
CA LEU A 357 18.45 2.04 3.01
C LEU A 357 18.39 1.13 4.25
N ALA A 358 17.21 0.66 4.58
CA ALA A 358 16.99 -0.22 5.72
C ALA A 358 16.25 -1.49 5.29
N ALA A 359 16.54 -2.60 5.97
CA ALA A 359 15.92 -3.89 5.75
C ALA A 359 15.93 -4.71 7.05
N PHE A 360 15.02 -5.67 7.17
CA PHE A 360 15.04 -6.67 8.23
C PHE A 360 15.78 -7.91 7.72
N ASP A 361 16.67 -8.48 8.52
CA ASP A 361 17.30 -9.77 8.22
C ASP A 361 16.33 -10.94 8.45
N GLU A 362 16.81 -12.16 8.23
CA GLU A 362 16.01 -13.37 8.38
C GLU A 362 15.60 -13.64 9.84
N ASP A 363 16.36 -13.12 10.80
CA ASP A 363 16.09 -13.21 12.24
C ASP A 363 15.19 -12.06 12.75
N GLY A 364 14.77 -11.15 11.86
CA GLY A 364 13.95 -9.98 12.20
C GLY A 364 14.76 -8.80 12.77
N GLY A 365 16.09 -8.87 12.74
CA GLY A 365 16.97 -7.77 13.15
C GLY A 365 16.93 -6.62 12.13
N LEU A 366 16.90 -5.38 12.61
CA LEU A 366 16.97 -4.21 11.75
C LEU A 366 18.42 -3.97 11.31
N ARG A 367 18.60 -3.78 10.01
CA ARG A 367 19.88 -3.43 9.40
C ARG A 367 19.74 -2.17 8.57
N VAL A 368 20.77 -1.32 8.62
CA VAL A 368 20.80 -0.02 7.92
C VAL A 368 22.12 0.19 7.19
N ALA A 369 22.03 0.79 6.00
CA ALA A 369 23.15 1.32 5.25
C ALA A 369 22.88 2.78 4.92
N ARG A 370 23.87 3.67 5.07
CA ARG A 370 23.75 5.10 4.78
C ARG A 370 24.56 5.47 3.56
N GLN A 371 24.06 6.45 2.82
CA GLN A 371 24.84 7.08 1.75
C GLN A 371 26.13 7.62 2.33
N LYS A 372 27.24 7.41 1.63
CA LYS A 372 28.53 7.98 1.96
C LYS A 372 28.56 9.49 1.69
N GLU A 373 29.55 10.17 2.22
CA GLU A 373 29.72 11.61 2.00
C GLU A 373 30.33 11.94 0.62
N GLU A 374 30.88 10.94 -0.08
CA GLU A 374 31.37 11.06 -1.46
C GLU A 374 30.21 11.27 -2.45
N PRO A 375 30.44 11.92 -3.62
CA PRO A 375 29.42 12.09 -4.64
C PRO A 375 28.76 10.77 -5.06
N GLY A 376 27.50 10.84 -5.46
CA GLY A 376 26.70 9.70 -5.90
C GLY A 376 25.88 9.06 -4.80
N LEU A 377 25.39 7.86 -5.09
CA LEU A 377 24.52 7.08 -4.22
C LEU A 377 25.24 5.86 -3.60
N ALA A 378 26.57 5.93 -3.44
CA ALA A 378 27.32 4.85 -2.81
C ALA A 378 26.91 4.70 -1.34
N LEU A 379 26.60 3.47 -0.91
CA LEU A 379 26.23 3.16 0.46
C LEU A 379 27.46 2.71 1.27
N ALA A 380 27.50 3.08 2.54
CA ALA A 380 28.44 2.53 3.51
C ALA A 380 28.07 1.07 3.85
N ALA A 381 28.96 0.40 4.56
CA ALA A 381 28.70 -0.97 5.03
C ALA A 381 27.42 -1.04 5.89
N TRP A 382 26.65 -2.10 5.71
CA TRP A 382 25.48 -2.38 6.51
C TRP A 382 25.84 -2.58 7.99
N ARG A 383 25.01 -2.04 8.84
CA ARG A 383 25.12 -2.20 10.31
C ARG A 383 23.83 -2.79 10.85
N THR A 384 23.94 -3.78 11.71
CA THR A 384 22.84 -4.24 12.58
C THR A 384 22.66 -3.23 13.70
N VAL A 385 21.41 -2.94 14.05
CA VAL A 385 21.04 -1.94 15.06
C VAL A 385 20.19 -2.58 16.16
#